data_dd7c2d8d821e8729e3f1003e3600809a
#
_entry.id   dd7c2d8d821e8729e3f1003e3600809a
#
_cell.length_a   1.000
_cell.length_b   1.000
_cell.length_c   1.000
_cell.angle_alpha   90.00
_cell.angle_beta   90.00
_cell.angle_gamma   90.00
#
_symmetry.space_group_name_H-M   'P 1'
#
loop_
_entity.id
_entity.type
_entity.pdbx_description
1 polymer ?
#
loop_
_entity_poly.entity_id
_entity_poly.type
_entity_poly.pdbx_seq_one_letter_code
_entity_poly.pdbx_strand_id
1 'polypeptide(L)'
;MRLFRSREMKGLTLACLLLTAALAALGFFLEPRFGWFALAVCGGVSGAAIAGYGLHLLRLEKLTLSMQRVLRGEGTIPLSQNREGEYAIFEHELYKLSQALRTQVEASQADKRQLADALADISHQIKTPLTAMTLECQLLRAPEMEACQRMRLARDLDGQLQRVERLVGMLLKMSRMDAGMAVFRPESWTADALIDQALSPLLIPLELREIALRRSGKAEDSLRCDENWTVEALGSILKNCMEHTPAGGEIVLTHQETPVYTRIQIRNSGAPIAKEDLPHIFERFYRGQNATPGSAGIGLAFARQVITRQQGSLTARNTPDGPEFTVTIYKHIV
;
A
#
# COMPACT_ATOMS: atom_id res chain seq x y z
N MET A 1 -32.45 37.55 -3.31
CA MET A 1 -32.96 38.05 -2.00
C MET A 1 -32.10 37.70 -0.77
N ARG A 2 -31.25 36.69 -0.78
CA ARG A 2 -30.33 36.35 0.35
C ARG A 2 -29.14 37.30 0.52
N LEU A 3 -28.67 37.95 -0.54
CA LEU A 3 -27.54 38.90 -0.57
C LEU A 3 -27.68 40.09 0.40
N PHE A 4 -28.90 40.67 0.53
CA PHE A 4 -29.18 41.78 1.44
C PHE A 4 -29.29 41.38 2.92
N ARG A 5 -29.10 40.11 3.27
CA ARG A 5 -29.22 39.62 4.63
C ARG A 5 -27.91 39.66 5.43
N SER A 6 -26.75 39.87 4.76
CA SER A 6 -25.47 39.97 5.44
C SER A 6 -25.35 41.29 6.19
N ARG A 7 -24.94 41.26 7.46
CA ARG A 7 -24.72 42.47 8.28
C ARG A 7 -23.76 43.47 7.62
N GLU A 8 -22.75 42.93 6.92
CA GLU A 8 -21.72 43.70 6.22
C GLU A 8 -22.27 44.50 5.02
N MET A 9 -23.12 43.87 4.19
CA MET A 9 -23.80 44.55 3.07
C MET A 9 -24.70 45.68 3.58
N LYS A 10 -25.46 45.45 4.65
CA LYS A 10 -26.31 46.48 5.26
C LYS A 10 -25.47 47.63 5.81
N GLY A 11 -24.33 47.34 6.45
CA GLY A 11 -23.40 48.34 6.93
C GLY A 11 -22.81 49.17 5.82
N LEU A 12 -22.35 48.54 4.72
CA LEU A 12 -21.79 49.25 3.56
C LEU A 12 -22.83 50.09 2.86
N THR A 13 -24.03 49.58 2.61
CA THR A 13 -25.11 50.39 1.98
C THR A 13 -25.53 51.58 2.84
N LEU A 14 -25.63 51.40 4.16
CA LEU A 14 -25.95 52.48 5.09
C LEU A 14 -24.83 53.54 5.12
N ALA A 15 -23.58 53.12 5.18
CA ALA A 15 -22.43 54.04 5.17
C ALA A 15 -22.36 54.84 3.85
N CYS A 16 -22.54 54.17 2.71
CA CYS A 16 -22.59 54.83 1.40
C CYS A 16 -23.75 55.87 1.31
N LEU A 17 -24.94 55.50 1.80
CA LEU A 17 -26.10 56.41 1.83
C LEU A 17 -25.87 57.62 2.74
N LEU A 18 -25.32 57.42 3.93
CA LEU A 18 -25.00 58.51 4.85
C LEU A 18 -23.93 59.47 4.26
N LEU A 19 -22.89 58.90 3.63
CA LEU A 19 -21.84 59.70 3.01
C LEU A 19 -22.36 60.50 1.81
N THR A 20 -23.17 59.87 0.95
CA THR A 20 -23.80 60.57 -0.20
C THR A 20 -24.74 61.69 0.26
N ALA A 21 -25.54 61.43 1.31
CA ALA A 21 -26.45 62.45 1.87
C ALA A 21 -25.68 63.62 2.49
N ALA A 22 -24.61 63.37 3.24
CA ALA A 22 -23.79 64.42 3.85
C ALA A 22 -23.09 65.31 2.80
N LEU A 23 -22.48 64.66 1.76
CA LEU A 23 -21.83 65.40 0.69
C LEU A 23 -22.82 66.17 -0.19
N ALA A 24 -23.98 65.63 -0.44
CA ALA A 24 -25.06 66.38 -1.15
C ALA A 24 -25.56 67.56 -0.34
N ALA A 25 -25.82 67.43 0.96
CA ALA A 25 -26.25 68.48 1.84
C ALA A 25 -25.21 69.63 1.90
N LEU A 26 -23.92 69.31 1.99
CA LEU A 26 -22.84 70.28 1.96
C LEU A 26 -22.79 71.01 0.59
N GLY A 27 -22.95 70.26 -0.51
CA GLY A 27 -23.01 70.85 -1.86
C GLY A 27 -24.19 71.83 -2.06
N PHE A 28 -25.39 71.46 -1.59
CA PHE A 28 -26.55 72.31 -1.64
C PHE A 28 -26.43 73.57 -0.75
N PHE A 29 -25.65 73.46 0.35
CA PHE A 29 -25.38 74.62 1.23
C PHE A 29 -24.44 75.64 0.56
N LEU A 30 -23.52 75.23 -0.28
CA LEU A 30 -22.59 76.07 -1.02
C LEU A 30 -23.29 76.76 -2.24
N GLU A 31 -23.79 75.89 -3.15
CA GLU A 31 -24.61 76.31 -4.31
C GLU A 31 -25.45 75.12 -4.81
N PRO A 32 -26.71 75.34 -5.32
CA PRO A 32 -27.58 74.28 -5.78
C PRO A 32 -26.97 73.44 -6.90
N ARG A 33 -26.12 73.96 -7.75
CA ARG A 33 -25.45 73.26 -8.87
C ARG A 33 -24.46 72.25 -8.35
N PHE A 34 -23.72 72.58 -7.28
CA PHE A 34 -22.76 71.63 -6.66
C PHE A 34 -23.47 70.50 -5.91
N GLY A 35 -24.68 70.77 -5.35
CA GLY A 35 -25.48 69.69 -4.71
C GLY A 35 -25.91 68.58 -5.68
N TRP A 36 -26.41 68.97 -6.85
CA TRP A 36 -26.78 68.00 -7.89
C TRP A 36 -25.57 67.24 -8.44
N PHE A 37 -24.43 67.91 -8.65
CA PHE A 37 -23.21 67.26 -9.10
C PHE A 37 -22.68 66.24 -8.07
N ALA A 38 -22.63 66.60 -6.79
CA ALA A 38 -22.23 65.74 -5.70
C ALA A 38 -23.13 64.48 -5.61
N LEU A 39 -24.44 64.68 -5.76
CA LEU A 39 -25.43 63.60 -5.72
C LEU A 39 -25.21 62.58 -6.88
N ALA A 40 -24.96 63.08 -8.09
CA ALA A 40 -24.72 62.27 -9.27
C ALA A 40 -23.39 61.47 -9.15
N VAL A 41 -22.29 62.12 -8.75
CA VAL A 41 -20.98 61.47 -8.66
C VAL A 41 -20.94 60.47 -7.48
N CYS A 42 -21.33 60.89 -6.27
CA CYS A 42 -21.30 60.05 -5.08
C CYS A 42 -22.32 58.90 -5.20
N GLY A 43 -23.50 59.13 -5.78
CA GLY A 43 -24.47 58.08 -6.07
C GLY A 43 -23.97 57.05 -7.06
N GLY A 44 -23.29 57.51 -8.14
CA GLY A 44 -22.65 56.58 -9.10
C GLY A 44 -21.54 55.75 -8.49
N VAL A 45 -20.63 56.36 -7.71
CA VAL A 45 -19.54 55.65 -7.01
C VAL A 45 -20.10 54.63 -6.00
N SER A 46 -21.10 55.03 -5.19
CA SER A 46 -21.75 54.16 -4.22
C SER A 46 -22.48 53.00 -4.89
N GLY A 47 -23.17 53.25 -6.00
CA GLY A 47 -23.81 52.23 -6.78
C GLY A 47 -22.82 51.22 -7.36
N ALA A 48 -21.69 51.67 -7.91
CA ALA A 48 -20.63 50.82 -8.41
C ALA A 48 -19.98 49.97 -7.29
N ALA A 49 -19.74 50.58 -6.11
CA ALA A 49 -19.18 49.87 -4.96
C ALA A 49 -20.12 48.78 -4.45
N ILE A 50 -21.43 49.07 -4.32
CA ILE A 50 -22.43 48.10 -3.88
C ILE A 50 -22.57 46.93 -4.90
N ALA A 51 -22.58 47.27 -6.20
CA ALA A 51 -22.65 46.28 -7.26
C ALA A 51 -21.39 45.35 -7.27
N GLY A 52 -20.19 45.96 -7.15
CA GLY A 52 -18.92 45.22 -7.06
C GLY A 52 -18.87 44.28 -5.88
N TYR A 53 -19.25 44.75 -4.69
CA TYR A 53 -19.32 43.94 -3.48
C TYR A 53 -20.36 42.79 -3.60
N GLY A 54 -21.53 43.08 -4.20
CA GLY A 54 -22.55 42.07 -4.48
C GLY A 54 -22.05 40.95 -5.40
N LEU A 55 -21.33 41.30 -6.46
CA LEU A 55 -20.69 40.34 -7.34
C LEU A 55 -19.63 39.49 -6.62
N HIS A 56 -18.89 40.11 -5.72
CA HIS A 56 -17.90 39.42 -4.90
C HIS A 56 -18.56 38.35 -3.98
N LEU A 57 -19.64 38.72 -3.30
CA LEU A 57 -20.41 37.77 -2.46
C LEU A 57 -21.00 36.60 -3.25
N LEU A 58 -21.52 36.85 -4.44
CA LEU A 58 -22.03 35.78 -5.33
C LEU A 58 -20.94 34.77 -5.73
N ARG A 59 -19.71 35.27 -5.94
CA ARG A 59 -18.55 34.39 -6.24
C ARG A 59 -18.18 33.53 -5.04
N LEU A 60 -18.15 34.11 -3.82
CA LEU A 60 -17.90 33.36 -2.58
C LEU A 60 -18.98 32.28 -2.33
N GLU A 61 -20.26 32.62 -2.56
CA GLU A 61 -21.35 31.64 -2.40
C GLU A 61 -21.18 30.45 -3.38
N LYS A 62 -20.82 30.73 -4.62
CA LYS A 62 -20.53 29.65 -5.61
C LYS A 62 -19.39 28.75 -5.17
N LEU A 63 -18.29 29.31 -4.64
CA LEU A 63 -17.16 28.53 -4.14
C LEU A 63 -17.58 27.66 -2.95
N THR A 64 -18.30 28.22 -2.00
CA THR A 64 -18.79 27.48 -0.83
C THR A 64 -19.67 26.31 -1.24
N LEU A 65 -20.57 26.50 -2.20
CA LEU A 65 -21.43 25.45 -2.74
C LEU A 65 -20.62 24.38 -3.49
N SER A 66 -19.59 24.78 -4.23
CA SER A 66 -18.70 23.83 -4.92
C SER A 66 -17.91 22.99 -3.91
N MET A 67 -17.39 23.62 -2.86
CA MET A 67 -16.68 22.94 -1.77
C MET A 67 -17.59 21.96 -1.03
N GLN A 68 -18.85 22.33 -0.75
CA GLN A 68 -19.80 21.42 -0.13
C GLN A 68 -20.11 20.20 -1.00
N ARG A 69 -20.17 20.35 -2.33
CA ARG A 69 -20.36 19.20 -3.26
C ARG A 69 -19.16 18.27 -3.24
N VAL A 70 -17.94 18.82 -3.25
CA VAL A 70 -16.72 18.01 -3.13
C VAL A 70 -16.67 17.24 -1.83
N LEU A 71 -17.02 17.87 -0.69
CA LEU A 71 -17.07 17.21 0.62
C LEU A 71 -18.12 16.08 0.69
N ARG A 72 -19.18 16.16 -0.14
CA ARG A 72 -20.17 15.07 -0.29
C ARG A 72 -19.77 14.00 -1.28
N GLY A 73 -18.62 14.12 -1.93
CA GLY A 73 -18.18 13.21 -2.98
C GLY A 73 -18.85 13.43 -4.35
N GLU A 74 -19.61 14.51 -4.53
CA GLU A 74 -20.43 14.81 -5.70
C GLU A 74 -19.74 15.74 -6.69
N GLY A 75 -18.51 15.45 -7.12
CA GLY A 75 -17.87 16.24 -8.19
C GLY A 75 -16.52 16.85 -7.83
N THR A 76 -15.98 17.62 -8.78
CA THR A 76 -14.71 18.37 -8.67
C THR A 76 -15.01 19.88 -8.67
N ILE A 77 -14.14 20.68 -8.05
CA ILE A 77 -14.21 22.14 -8.16
C ILE A 77 -13.90 22.50 -9.62
N PRO A 78 -14.82 23.15 -10.37
CA PRO A 78 -14.54 23.55 -11.73
C PRO A 78 -13.50 24.68 -11.72
N LEU A 79 -12.33 24.44 -12.31
CA LEU A 79 -11.34 25.47 -12.56
C LEU A 79 -11.86 26.45 -13.61
N SER A 80 -12.01 27.71 -13.26
CA SER A 80 -12.31 28.75 -14.23
C SER A 80 -11.04 29.04 -15.04
N GLN A 81 -10.99 28.48 -16.25
CA GLN A 81 -9.95 28.79 -17.23
C GLN A 81 -10.02 30.28 -17.59
N ASN A 82 -8.96 31.06 -17.38
CA ASN A 82 -8.78 32.47 -17.78
C ASN A 82 -9.23 33.59 -16.81
N ARG A 83 -8.95 33.49 -15.54
CA ARG A 83 -9.06 34.66 -14.66
C ARG A 83 -7.74 34.92 -13.94
N GLU A 84 -7.20 36.11 -14.13
CA GLU A 84 -6.06 36.63 -13.36
C GLU A 84 -6.62 37.31 -12.09
N GLY A 85 -5.95 37.12 -10.96
CA GLY A 85 -6.27 37.78 -9.69
C GLY A 85 -6.22 36.85 -8.48
N GLU A 86 -6.23 37.41 -7.29
CA GLU A 86 -6.15 36.70 -5.99
C GLU A 86 -7.20 35.60 -5.85
N TYR A 87 -8.35 35.77 -6.48
CA TYR A 87 -9.46 34.83 -6.46
C TYR A 87 -9.15 33.56 -7.23
N ALA A 88 -8.45 33.65 -8.34
CA ALA A 88 -8.03 32.50 -9.13
C ALA A 88 -6.95 31.69 -8.41
N ILE A 89 -6.05 32.35 -7.68
CA ILE A 89 -5.05 31.70 -6.84
C ILE A 89 -5.73 30.90 -5.73
N PHE A 90 -6.70 31.49 -5.04
CA PHE A 90 -7.45 30.80 -3.97
C PHE A 90 -8.26 29.62 -4.50
N GLU A 91 -8.92 29.75 -5.65
CA GLU A 91 -9.66 28.66 -6.32
C GLU A 91 -8.71 27.50 -6.69
N HIS A 92 -7.51 27.83 -7.16
CA HIS A 92 -6.49 26.84 -7.51
C HIS A 92 -5.95 26.09 -6.28
N GLU A 93 -5.67 26.78 -5.18
CA GLU A 93 -5.22 26.14 -3.94
C GLU A 93 -6.32 25.25 -3.32
N LEU A 94 -7.59 25.69 -3.36
CA LEU A 94 -8.71 24.84 -2.95
C LEU A 94 -8.85 23.60 -3.82
N TYR A 95 -8.63 23.72 -5.13
CA TYR A 95 -8.65 22.59 -6.05
C TYR A 95 -7.54 21.59 -5.71
N LYS A 96 -6.29 22.05 -5.49
CA LYS A 96 -5.17 21.19 -5.08
C LYS A 96 -5.47 20.46 -3.77
N LEU A 97 -5.98 21.16 -2.77
CA LEU A 97 -6.37 20.57 -1.48
C LEU A 97 -7.46 19.49 -1.68
N SER A 98 -8.46 19.79 -2.48
CA SER A 98 -9.53 18.83 -2.78
C SER A 98 -9.02 17.57 -3.48
N GLN A 99 -8.10 17.72 -4.42
CA GLN A 99 -7.45 16.59 -5.10
C GLN A 99 -6.59 15.77 -4.12
N ALA A 100 -5.79 16.42 -3.29
CA ALA A 100 -4.96 15.74 -2.29
C ALA A 100 -5.82 14.95 -1.29
N LEU A 101 -6.90 15.54 -0.78
CA LEU A 101 -7.84 14.85 0.11
C LEU A 101 -8.51 13.65 -0.57
N ARG A 102 -8.93 13.81 -1.83
CA ARG A 102 -9.54 12.73 -2.60
C ARG A 102 -8.58 11.56 -2.79
N THR A 103 -7.35 11.85 -3.22
CA THR A 103 -6.31 10.82 -3.37
C THR A 103 -6.04 10.11 -2.04
N GLN A 104 -6.00 10.83 -0.93
CA GLN A 104 -5.79 10.26 0.40
C GLN A 104 -6.98 9.37 0.84
N VAL A 105 -8.21 9.80 0.57
CA VAL A 105 -9.41 9.00 0.88
C VAL A 105 -9.46 7.74 0.02
N GLU A 106 -9.17 7.85 -1.28
CA GLU A 106 -9.12 6.71 -2.20
C GLU A 106 -8.03 5.70 -1.77
N ALA A 107 -6.83 6.18 -1.42
CA ALA A 107 -5.76 5.35 -0.86
C ALA A 107 -6.20 4.65 0.43
N SER A 108 -6.76 5.40 1.39
CA SER A 108 -7.25 4.83 2.65
C SER A 108 -8.37 3.80 2.45
N GLN A 109 -9.23 3.99 1.45
CA GLN A 109 -10.27 3.00 1.12
C GLN A 109 -9.68 1.76 0.46
N ALA A 110 -8.67 1.92 -0.41
CA ALA A 110 -7.94 0.81 -1.00
C ALA A 110 -7.25 -0.03 0.09
N ASP A 111 -6.55 0.63 1.03
CA ASP A 111 -5.91 -0.03 2.17
C ASP A 111 -6.91 -0.82 3.02
N LYS A 112 -8.09 -0.23 3.32
CA LYS A 112 -9.16 -0.91 4.07
C LYS A 112 -9.71 -2.13 3.34
N ARG A 113 -9.90 -2.05 2.02
CA ARG A 113 -10.35 -3.20 1.21
C ARG A 113 -9.29 -4.28 1.22
N GLN A 114 -8.03 -3.92 0.97
CA GLN A 114 -6.92 -4.88 1.01
C GLN A 114 -6.80 -5.57 2.37
N LEU A 115 -7.01 -4.84 3.48
CA LEU A 115 -7.03 -5.41 4.82
C LEU A 115 -8.21 -6.37 5.02
N ALA A 116 -9.41 -6.01 4.54
CA ALA A 116 -10.60 -6.86 4.64
C ALA A 116 -10.44 -8.16 3.84
N ASP A 117 -9.90 -8.07 2.61
CA ASP A 117 -9.63 -9.22 1.76
C ASP A 117 -8.58 -10.13 2.41
N ALA A 118 -7.49 -9.55 2.95
CA ALA A 118 -6.47 -10.28 3.69
C ALA A 118 -7.02 -11.01 4.91
N LEU A 119 -7.92 -10.37 5.70
CA LEU A 119 -8.57 -11.00 6.85
C LEU A 119 -9.50 -12.15 6.44
N ALA A 120 -10.22 -12.01 5.32
CA ALA A 120 -11.07 -13.07 4.78
C ALA A 120 -10.22 -14.29 4.36
N ASP A 121 -9.10 -14.05 3.66
CA ASP A 121 -8.18 -15.08 3.24
C ASP A 121 -7.52 -15.80 4.42
N ILE A 122 -7.05 -15.04 5.43
CA ILE A 122 -6.51 -15.60 6.69
C ILE A 122 -7.56 -16.51 7.35
N SER A 123 -8.79 -16.02 7.47
CA SER A 123 -9.88 -16.79 8.10
C SER A 123 -10.12 -18.10 7.36
N HIS A 124 -10.10 -18.08 6.04
CA HIS A 124 -10.26 -19.27 5.22
C HIS A 124 -9.07 -20.24 5.38
N GLN A 125 -7.83 -19.72 5.37
CA GLN A 125 -6.61 -20.51 5.51
C GLN A 125 -6.45 -21.16 6.91
N ILE A 126 -7.02 -20.54 7.95
CA ILE A 126 -7.07 -21.11 9.30
C ILE A 126 -8.22 -22.11 9.44
N LYS A 127 -9.39 -21.82 8.87
CA LYS A 127 -10.59 -22.67 8.98
C LYS A 127 -10.35 -24.05 8.40
N THR A 128 -9.66 -24.15 7.26
CA THR A 128 -9.40 -25.44 6.58
C THR A 128 -8.64 -26.45 7.46
N PRO A 129 -7.45 -26.13 8.00
CA PRO A 129 -6.74 -27.04 8.90
C PRO A 129 -7.49 -27.31 10.20
N LEU A 130 -8.21 -26.32 10.77
CA LEU A 130 -9.02 -26.53 11.97
C LEU A 130 -10.15 -27.53 11.72
N THR A 131 -10.82 -27.45 10.56
CA THR A 131 -11.86 -28.41 10.18
C THR A 131 -11.28 -29.81 10.02
N ALA A 132 -10.10 -29.95 9.39
CA ALA A 132 -9.41 -31.24 9.27
C ALA A 132 -9.05 -31.80 10.64
N MET A 133 -8.42 -31.01 11.51
CA MET A 133 -8.09 -31.42 12.89
C MET A 133 -9.33 -31.85 13.68
N THR A 134 -10.46 -31.14 13.53
CA THR A 134 -11.72 -31.48 14.20
C THR A 134 -12.21 -32.87 13.76
N LEU A 135 -12.15 -33.16 12.45
CA LEU A 135 -12.54 -34.43 11.90
C LEU A 135 -11.59 -35.57 12.37
N GLU A 136 -10.28 -35.33 12.31
CA GLU A 136 -9.26 -36.27 12.77
C GLU A 136 -9.40 -36.57 14.26
N CYS A 137 -9.70 -35.56 15.10
CA CYS A 137 -10.02 -35.76 16.51
C CYS A 137 -11.28 -36.58 16.73
N GLN A 138 -12.32 -36.45 15.89
CA GLN A 138 -13.51 -37.29 15.97
C GLN A 138 -13.21 -38.71 15.61
N LEU A 139 -12.40 -38.96 14.58
CA LEU A 139 -11.95 -40.31 14.18
C LEU A 139 -11.14 -40.98 15.29
N LEU A 140 -10.23 -40.23 15.96
CA LEU A 140 -9.43 -40.78 17.07
C LEU A 140 -10.26 -41.27 18.26
N ARG A 141 -11.51 -40.85 18.39
CA ARG A 141 -12.45 -41.29 19.46
C ARG A 141 -13.10 -42.67 19.13
N ALA A 142 -12.93 -43.18 17.91
CA ALA A 142 -13.50 -44.46 17.54
C ALA A 142 -12.85 -45.59 18.38
N PRO A 143 -13.64 -46.43 19.07
CA PRO A 143 -13.10 -47.43 20.02
C PRO A 143 -12.31 -48.56 19.35
N GLU A 144 -12.62 -48.89 18.11
CA GLU A 144 -12.05 -50.03 17.37
C GLU A 144 -10.88 -49.65 16.43
N MET A 145 -10.24 -48.49 16.61
CA MET A 145 -9.16 -48.04 15.75
C MET A 145 -7.85 -48.77 16.08
N GLU A 146 -7.18 -49.29 15.05
CA GLU A 146 -5.86 -49.89 15.18
C GLU A 146 -4.78 -48.86 15.62
N ALA A 147 -3.80 -49.35 16.38
CA ALA A 147 -2.72 -48.48 16.91
C ALA A 147 -1.96 -47.74 15.81
N CYS A 148 -1.74 -48.38 14.65
CA CYS A 148 -1.03 -47.78 13.54
C CYS A 148 -1.84 -46.65 12.87
N GLN A 149 -3.16 -46.80 12.77
CA GLN A 149 -4.06 -45.76 12.26
C GLN A 149 -4.14 -44.56 13.22
N ARG A 150 -4.21 -44.85 14.51
CA ARG A 150 -4.19 -43.80 15.57
C ARG A 150 -2.91 -42.98 15.52
N MET A 151 -1.77 -43.63 15.30
CA MET A 151 -0.47 -42.98 15.20
C MET A 151 -0.36 -42.11 13.91
N ARG A 152 -0.94 -42.55 12.79
CA ARG A 152 -1.02 -41.75 11.55
C ARG A 152 -1.85 -40.47 11.78
N LEU A 153 -3.06 -40.60 12.30
CA LEU A 153 -3.94 -39.43 12.60
C LEU A 153 -3.30 -38.48 13.58
N ALA A 154 -2.58 -38.97 14.60
CA ALA A 154 -1.85 -38.10 15.53
C ALA A 154 -0.72 -37.30 14.82
N ARG A 155 -0.02 -37.93 13.87
CA ARG A 155 1.00 -37.20 13.05
C ARG A 155 0.37 -36.19 12.11
N ASP A 156 -0.77 -36.53 11.51
CA ASP A 156 -1.49 -35.60 10.60
C ASP A 156 -1.99 -34.39 11.37
N LEU A 157 -2.54 -34.59 12.58
CA LEU A 157 -2.91 -33.50 13.50
C LEU A 157 -1.74 -32.59 13.87
N ASP A 158 -0.59 -33.19 14.23
CA ASP A 158 0.63 -32.42 14.54
C ASP A 158 1.08 -31.60 13.32
N GLY A 159 1.04 -32.19 12.13
CA GLY A 159 1.33 -31.48 10.87
C GLY A 159 0.39 -30.28 10.61
N GLN A 160 -0.92 -30.44 10.87
CA GLN A 160 -1.89 -29.34 10.73
C GLN A 160 -1.64 -28.24 11.77
N LEU A 161 -1.34 -28.61 13.03
CA LEU A 161 -1.03 -27.67 14.10
C LEU A 161 0.19 -26.82 13.75
N GLN A 162 1.30 -27.46 13.37
CA GLN A 162 2.53 -26.78 12.95
C GLN A 162 2.30 -25.86 11.75
N ARG A 163 1.39 -26.24 10.85
CA ARG A 163 1.01 -25.40 9.71
C ARG A 163 0.31 -24.13 10.18
N VAL A 164 -0.66 -24.22 11.12
CA VAL A 164 -1.36 -23.06 11.69
C VAL A 164 -0.38 -22.16 12.45
N GLU A 165 0.50 -22.74 13.26
CA GLU A 165 1.53 -21.98 13.99
C GLU A 165 2.43 -21.17 13.06
N ARG A 166 2.95 -21.80 11.99
CA ARG A 166 3.76 -21.09 10.98
C ARG A 166 2.99 -19.97 10.31
N LEU A 167 1.73 -20.20 9.95
CA LEU A 167 0.87 -19.21 9.31
C LEU A 167 0.65 -18.00 10.22
N VAL A 168 0.27 -18.23 11.47
CA VAL A 168 0.07 -17.18 12.48
C VAL A 168 1.38 -16.44 12.76
N GLY A 169 2.49 -17.15 12.93
CA GLY A 169 3.81 -16.56 13.14
C GLY A 169 4.23 -15.64 12.01
N MET A 170 4.03 -16.06 10.75
CA MET A 170 4.35 -15.26 9.57
C MET A 170 3.47 -14.01 9.47
N LEU A 171 2.17 -14.14 9.75
CA LEU A 171 1.23 -13.01 9.78
C LEU A 171 1.58 -11.97 10.84
N LEU A 172 1.94 -12.40 12.05
CA LEU A 172 2.38 -11.50 13.11
C LEU A 172 3.67 -10.75 12.73
N LYS A 173 4.62 -11.44 12.09
CA LYS A 173 5.86 -10.81 11.59
C LYS A 173 5.56 -9.76 10.52
N MET A 174 4.70 -10.09 9.54
CA MET A 174 4.29 -9.15 8.50
C MET A 174 3.54 -7.94 9.09
N SER A 175 2.63 -8.17 10.02
CA SER A 175 1.91 -7.09 10.73
C SER A 175 2.86 -6.14 11.46
N ARG A 176 3.90 -6.68 12.14
CA ARG A 176 4.93 -5.84 12.80
C ARG A 176 5.74 -5.03 11.79
N MET A 177 6.05 -5.61 10.61
CA MET A 177 6.73 -4.88 9.54
C MET A 177 5.85 -3.76 8.97
N ASP A 178 4.57 -4.01 8.75
CA ASP A 178 3.62 -2.99 8.26
C ASP A 178 3.49 -1.82 9.23
N ALA A 179 3.40 -2.12 10.53
CA ALA A 179 3.33 -1.12 11.58
C ALA A 179 4.66 -0.37 11.82
N GLY A 180 5.74 -0.71 11.09
CA GLY A 180 7.07 -0.12 11.30
C GLY A 180 7.74 -0.52 12.61
N MET A 181 7.20 -1.54 13.31
CA MET A 181 7.73 -2.02 14.60
C MET A 181 8.80 -3.10 14.45
N ALA A 182 9.04 -3.60 13.23
CA ALA A 182 10.12 -4.56 12.99
C ALA A 182 11.48 -3.86 13.05
N VAL A 183 12.34 -4.31 13.94
CA VAL A 183 13.70 -3.81 14.08
C VAL A 183 14.62 -4.69 13.26
N PHE A 184 15.33 -4.10 12.31
CA PHE A 184 16.38 -4.76 11.53
C PHE A 184 17.75 -4.36 12.07
N ARG A 185 18.63 -5.33 12.26
CA ARG A 185 20.01 -5.12 12.72
C ARG A 185 20.96 -5.59 11.61
N PRO A 186 21.29 -4.72 10.65
CA PRO A 186 22.10 -5.12 9.50
C PRO A 186 23.58 -5.29 9.91
N GLU A 187 24.08 -6.51 9.76
CA GLU A 187 25.47 -6.92 9.94
C GLU A 187 26.03 -7.49 8.63
N SER A 188 27.35 -7.64 8.53
CA SER A 188 28.00 -8.21 7.35
C SER A 188 28.02 -9.74 7.47
N TRP A 189 27.41 -10.43 6.51
CA TRP A 189 27.33 -11.89 6.41
C TRP A 189 27.81 -12.37 5.06
N THR A 190 28.38 -13.57 4.99
CA THR A 190 28.65 -14.21 3.70
C THR A 190 27.38 -14.79 3.12
N ALA A 191 27.25 -14.75 1.78
CA ALA A 191 26.09 -15.31 1.09
C ALA A 191 25.92 -16.81 1.37
N ASP A 192 27.04 -17.55 1.41
CA ASP A 192 27.05 -18.98 1.72
C ASP A 192 26.50 -19.26 3.13
N ALA A 193 26.90 -18.52 4.16
CA ALA A 193 26.42 -18.73 5.53
C ALA A 193 24.91 -18.56 5.64
N LEU A 194 24.34 -17.53 5.00
CA LEU A 194 22.90 -17.29 4.99
C LEU A 194 22.14 -18.38 4.22
N ILE A 195 22.69 -18.82 3.08
CA ILE A 195 22.13 -19.91 2.27
C ILE A 195 22.16 -21.21 3.04
N ASP A 196 23.25 -21.53 3.74
CA ASP A 196 23.39 -22.75 4.55
C ASP A 196 22.36 -22.81 5.66
N GLN A 197 22.18 -21.70 6.39
CA GLN A 197 21.17 -21.63 7.44
C GLN A 197 19.74 -21.76 6.86
N ALA A 198 19.45 -21.10 5.72
CA ALA A 198 18.15 -21.20 5.09
C ALA A 198 17.83 -22.58 4.53
N LEU A 199 18.85 -23.33 4.08
CA LEU A 199 18.73 -24.69 3.57
C LEU A 199 18.64 -25.74 4.68
N SER A 200 19.23 -25.50 5.85
CA SER A 200 19.33 -26.47 6.93
C SER A 200 18.01 -27.23 7.22
N PRO A 201 16.85 -26.57 7.36
CA PRO A 201 15.57 -27.27 7.58
C PRO A 201 15.02 -27.99 6.35
N LEU A 202 15.58 -27.72 5.16
CA LEU A 202 15.10 -28.28 3.89
C LEU A 202 15.95 -29.45 3.37
N LEU A 203 17.12 -29.71 3.96
CA LEU A 203 18.05 -30.77 3.47
C LEU A 203 17.40 -32.11 3.44
N ILE A 204 16.78 -32.58 4.53
CA ILE A 204 16.10 -33.88 4.59
C ILE A 204 14.92 -33.95 3.59
N PRO A 205 14.01 -32.97 3.51
CA PRO A 205 12.97 -32.93 2.48
C PRO A 205 13.50 -32.99 1.04
N LEU A 206 14.60 -32.29 0.74
CA LEU A 206 15.24 -32.29 -0.58
C LEU A 206 15.78 -33.69 -0.92
N GLU A 207 16.47 -34.32 0.03
CA GLU A 207 17.02 -35.69 -0.12
C GLU A 207 15.91 -36.72 -0.34
N LEU A 208 14.84 -36.67 0.46
CA LEU A 208 13.68 -37.55 0.31
C LEU A 208 12.96 -37.44 -1.03
N ARG A 209 13.08 -36.30 -1.70
CA ARG A 209 12.53 -36.06 -3.03
C ARG A 209 13.56 -36.20 -4.15
N GLU A 210 14.78 -36.65 -3.81
CA GLU A 210 15.90 -36.81 -4.74
C GLU A 210 16.21 -35.52 -5.55
N ILE A 211 15.97 -34.33 -4.95
CA ILE A 211 16.21 -33.05 -5.60
C ILE A 211 17.70 -32.69 -5.47
N ALA A 212 18.38 -32.60 -6.61
CA ALA A 212 19.78 -32.21 -6.65
C ALA A 212 19.95 -30.71 -6.32
N LEU A 213 20.95 -30.40 -5.49
CA LEU A 213 21.29 -29.03 -5.12
C LEU A 213 22.65 -28.68 -5.73
N ARG A 214 22.69 -27.68 -6.60
CA ARG A 214 23.95 -27.13 -7.14
C ARG A 214 24.17 -25.73 -6.63
N ARG A 215 25.42 -25.42 -6.30
CA ARG A 215 25.82 -24.09 -5.82
C ARG A 215 27.01 -23.56 -6.61
N SER A 216 27.03 -22.26 -6.84
CA SER A 216 28.15 -21.55 -7.42
C SER A 216 28.19 -20.10 -6.94
N GLY A 217 29.39 -19.61 -6.66
CA GLY A 217 29.67 -18.27 -6.15
C GLY A 217 31.07 -18.23 -5.55
N LYS A 218 31.48 -17.08 -5.06
CA LYS A 218 32.75 -16.94 -4.35
C LYS A 218 32.46 -16.96 -2.84
N ALA A 219 33.21 -17.75 -2.09
CA ALA A 219 33.03 -17.86 -0.63
C ALA A 219 33.15 -16.52 0.11
N GLU A 220 33.81 -15.55 -0.51
CA GLU A 220 34.02 -14.19 0.03
C GLU A 220 32.82 -13.25 -0.24
N ASP A 221 31.88 -13.64 -1.12
CA ASP A 221 30.72 -12.81 -1.45
C ASP A 221 29.93 -12.49 -0.19
N SER A 222 29.81 -11.20 0.14
CA SER A 222 29.20 -10.72 1.36
C SER A 222 28.08 -9.74 1.10
N LEU A 223 27.16 -9.63 2.08
CA LEU A 223 26.07 -8.66 2.04
C LEU A 223 25.79 -8.14 3.44
N ARG A 224 25.31 -6.90 3.52
CA ARG A 224 24.92 -6.28 4.78
C ARG A 224 23.42 -6.41 4.98
N CYS A 225 23.02 -7.27 5.91
CA CYS A 225 21.60 -7.59 6.15
C CYS A 225 21.37 -8.02 7.59
N ASP A 226 20.12 -8.09 7.99
CA ASP A 226 19.73 -8.77 9.23
C ASP A 226 19.69 -10.28 8.94
N GLU A 227 20.48 -11.04 9.67
CA GLU A 227 20.63 -12.49 9.52
C GLU A 227 19.30 -13.20 9.60
N ASN A 228 18.57 -13.04 10.71
CA ASN A 228 17.37 -13.80 11.01
C ASN A 228 16.26 -13.56 9.97
N TRP A 229 16.03 -12.29 9.64
CA TRP A 229 15.03 -11.92 8.64
C TRP A 229 15.42 -12.41 7.24
N THR A 230 16.70 -12.31 6.88
CA THR A 230 17.19 -12.72 5.55
C THR A 230 17.17 -14.23 5.39
N VAL A 231 17.61 -14.98 6.40
CA VAL A 231 17.55 -16.46 6.42
C VAL A 231 16.11 -16.95 6.26
N GLU A 232 15.15 -16.34 6.97
CA GLU A 232 13.74 -16.71 6.86
C GLU A 232 13.14 -16.36 5.48
N ALA A 233 13.55 -15.22 4.89
CA ALA A 233 13.16 -14.85 3.55
C ALA A 233 13.71 -15.82 2.49
N LEU A 234 15.01 -16.15 2.56
CA LEU A 234 15.63 -17.14 1.69
C LEU A 234 14.99 -18.54 1.87
N GLY A 235 14.75 -18.94 3.11
CA GLY A 235 14.07 -20.20 3.43
C GLY A 235 12.66 -20.29 2.81
N SER A 236 11.91 -19.17 2.79
CA SER A 236 10.60 -19.11 2.13
C SER A 236 10.68 -19.26 0.62
N ILE A 237 11.70 -18.66 -0.02
CA ILE A 237 11.94 -18.82 -1.47
C ILE A 237 12.39 -20.25 -1.79
N LEU A 238 13.37 -20.78 -1.04
CA LEU A 238 13.89 -22.13 -1.22
C LEU A 238 12.81 -23.19 -1.03
N LYS A 239 11.96 -23.02 -0.03
CA LYS A 239 10.81 -23.89 0.19
C LYS A 239 9.85 -23.86 -0.99
N ASN A 240 9.55 -22.69 -1.53
CA ASN A 240 8.73 -22.55 -2.73
C ASN A 240 9.37 -23.27 -3.92
N CYS A 241 10.66 -23.08 -4.16
CA CYS A 241 11.40 -23.79 -5.21
C CYS A 241 11.31 -25.31 -5.02
N MET A 242 11.53 -25.81 -3.80
CA MET A 242 11.44 -27.25 -3.50
C MET A 242 10.03 -27.81 -3.74
N GLU A 243 8.98 -27.08 -3.33
CA GLU A 243 7.59 -27.51 -3.50
C GLU A 243 7.20 -27.64 -4.98
N HIS A 244 7.75 -26.77 -5.84
CA HIS A 244 7.48 -26.73 -7.28
C HIS A 244 8.51 -27.48 -8.14
N THR A 245 9.51 -28.11 -7.54
CA THR A 245 10.46 -28.99 -8.24
C THR A 245 9.92 -30.41 -8.25
N PRO A 246 9.89 -31.11 -9.42
CA PRO A 246 9.53 -32.51 -9.46
C PRO A 246 10.58 -33.36 -8.73
N ALA A 247 10.19 -34.56 -8.30
CA ALA A 247 11.14 -35.52 -7.75
C ALA A 247 12.24 -35.85 -8.78
N GLY A 248 13.48 -35.97 -8.32
CA GLY A 248 14.65 -36.09 -9.19
C GLY A 248 15.06 -34.82 -9.94
N GLY A 249 14.41 -33.68 -9.67
CA GLY A 249 14.75 -32.39 -10.27
C GLY A 249 15.96 -31.73 -9.65
N GLU A 250 16.16 -30.46 -9.97
CA GLU A 250 17.34 -29.71 -9.54
C GLU A 250 16.98 -28.31 -9.04
N ILE A 251 17.69 -27.84 -8.01
CA ILE A 251 17.71 -26.44 -7.56
C ILE A 251 19.14 -25.91 -7.70
N VAL A 252 19.30 -24.80 -8.42
CA VAL A 252 20.59 -24.14 -8.64
C VAL A 252 20.61 -22.81 -7.91
N LEU A 253 21.60 -22.63 -7.04
CA LEU A 253 21.88 -21.43 -6.28
C LEU A 253 23.14 -20.77 -6.82
N THR A 254 23.05 -19.51 -7.19
CA THR A 254 24.22 -18.74 -7.60
C THR A 254 24.25 -17.43 -6.84
N HIS A 255 25.42 -16.98 -6.41
CA HIS A 255 25.57 -15.67 -5.81
C HIS A 255 26.77 -14.93 -6.41
N GLN A 256 26.68 -13.62 -6.41
CA GLN A 256 27.70 -12.74 -6.94
C GLN A 256 27.69 -11.41 -6.20
N GLU A 257 28.83 -11.01 -5.72
CA GLU A 257 29.06 -9.68 -5.15
C GLU A 257 29.66 -8.74 -6.18
N THR A 258 29.18 -7.52 -6.22
CA THR A 258 29.69 -6.40 -6.99
C THR A 258 29.94 -5.21 -6.05
N PRO A 259 30.62 -4.14 -6.51
CA PRO A 259 30.75 -2.94 -5.69
C PRO A 259 29.44 -2.27 -5.29
N VAL A 260 28.34 -2.51 -6.02
CA VAL A 260 27.06 -1.83 -5.85
C VAL A 260 26.01 -2.70 -5.14
N TYR A 261 26.06 -4.02 -5.35
CA TYR A 261 25.08 -4.95 -4.80
C TYR A 261 25.66 -6.36 -4.64
N THR A 262 25.01 -7.16 -3.79
CA THR A 262 25.16 -8.61 -3.77
C THR A 262 23.85 -9.24 -4.25
N ARG A 263 23.95 -10.18 -5.18
CA ARG A 263 22.82 -10.87 -5.81
C ARG A 263 22.88 -12.36 -5.49
N ILE A 264 21.72 -12.92 -5.09
CA ILE A 264 21.52 -14.35 -4.92
C ILE A 264 20.42 -14.77 -5.88
N GLN A 265 20.68 -15.73 -6.74
CA GLN A 265 19.73 -16.29 -7.69
C GLN A 265 19.42 -17.73 -7.32
N ILE A 266 18.14 -18.06 -7.30
CA ILE A 266 17.62 -19.38 -6.94
C ILE A 266 16.75 -19.83 -8.10
N ARG A 267 17.19 -20.85 -8.83
CA ARG A 267 16.47 -21.41 -9.97
C ARG A 267 16.09 -22.86 -9.66
N ASN A 268 14.92 -23.25 -10.05
CA ASN A 268 14.46 -24.63 -9.93
C ASN A 268 13.99 -25.20 -11.28
N SER A 269 14.16 -26.49 -11.49
CA SER A 269 13.77 -27.22 -12.72
C SER A 269 12.28 -27.51 -12.82
N GLY A 270 11.44 -26.77 -12.12
CA GLY A 270 9.98 -26.94 -12.15
C GLY A 270 9.34 -26.33 -13.39
N ALA A 271 8.02 -26.55 -13.52
CA ALA A 271 7.24 -25.93 -14.58
C ALA A 271 7.31 -24.39 -14.51
N PRO A 272 7.33 -23.70 -15.67
CA PRO A 272 7.35 -22.26 -15.70
C PRO A 272 6.10 -21.68 -15.01
N ILE A 273 6.27 -20.55 -14.33
CA ILE A 273 5.16 -19.79 -13.74
C ILE A 273 4.30 -19.23 -14.89
N ALA A 274 2.98 -19.37 -14.80
CA ALA A 274 2.10 -18.82 -15.82
C ALA A 274 2.34 -17.29 -15.98
N LYS A 275 2.25 -16.77 -17.20
CA LYS A 275 2.53 -15.35 -17.46
C LYS A 275 1.60 -14.42 -16.69
N GLU A 276 0.37 -14.87 -16.50
CA GLU A 276 -0.66 -14.16 -15.74
C GLU A 276 -0.33 -14.14 -14.24
N ASP A 277 0.30 -15.22 -13.71
CA ASP A 277 0.64 -15.34 -12.30
C ASP A 277 1.89 -14.54 -11.92
N LEU A 278 2.86 -14.40 -12.83
CA LEU A 278 4.17 -13.76 -12.56
C LEU A 278 4.10 -12.38 -11.87
N PRO A 279 3.20 -11.46 -12.25
CA PRO A 279 3.08 -10.17 -11.56
C PRO A 279 2.58 -10.29 -10.12
N HIS A 280 1.81 -11.35 -9.82
CA HIS A 280 1.02 -11.52 -8.61
C HIS A 280 1.65 -12.46 -7.58
N ILE A 281 2.66 -13.27 -7.93
CA ILE A 281 3.25 -14.29 -7.02
C ILE A 281 3.82 -13.72 -5.72
N PHE A 282 4.08 -12.42 -5.66
CA PHE A 282 4.55 -11.72 -4.46
C PHE A 282 3.42 -11.01 -3.70
N GLU A 283 2.18 -11.11 -4.15
CA GLU A 283 1.03 -10.61 -3.42
C GLU A 283 0.67 -11.55 -2.28
N ARG A 284 0.15 -11.00 -1.20
CA ARG A 284 -0.24 -11.78 -0.03
C ARG A 284 -1.43 -12.67 -0.39
N PHE A 285 -1.39 -13.93 0.05
CA PHE A 285 -2.44 -14.93 -0.17
C PHE A 285 -2.65 -15.34 -1.62
N TYR A 286 -1.87 -14.80 -2.55
CA TYR A 286 -1.96 -15.19 -3.94
C TYR A 286 -1.51 -16.62 -4.14
N ARG A 287 -2.30 -17.37 -4.90
CA ARG A 287 -2.04 -18.77 -5.27
C ARG A 287 -2.25 -18.91 -6.77
N GLY A 288 -1.20 -19.15 -7.51
CA GLY A 288 -1.28 -19.45 -8.94
C GLY A 288 -2.02 -20.76 -9.24
N GLN A 289 -2.28 -21.00 -10.51
CA GLN A 289 -3.02 -22.20 -10.96
C GLN A 289 -2.37 -23.52 -10.54
N ASN A 290 -1.05 -23.56 -10.40
CA ASN A 290 -0.28 -24.74 -10.02
C ASN A 290 0.14 -24.73 -8.53
N ALA A 291 -0.58 -24.02 -7.67
CA ALA A 291 -0.22 -23.91 -6.25
C ALA A 291 -0.31 -25.27 -5.54
N THR A 292 0.72 -25.61 -4.78
CA THR A 292 0.77 -26.81 -3.96
C THR A 292 -0.41 -26.85 -2.98
N PRO A 293 -1.13 -27.99 -2.86
CA PRO A 293 -2.18 -28.13 -1.85
C PRO A 293 -1.62 -27.78 -0.47
N GLY A 294 -2.25 -26.82 0.19
CA GLY A 294 -1.79 -26.42 1.51
C GLY A 294 -0.82 -25.25 1.59
N SER A 295 -0.35 -24.70 0.49
CA SER A 295 0.41 -23.43 0.54
C SER A 295 -0.52 -22.28 0.93
N ALA A 296 -0.05 -21.36 1.81
CA ALA A 296 -0.85 -20.24 2.29
C ALA A 296 -0.73 -19.00 1.41
N GLY A 297 0.15 -19.00 0.38
CA GLY A 297 0.40 -17.82 -0.47
C GLY A 297 1.07 -16.64 0.26
N ILE A 298 1.75 -16.89 1.39
CA ILE A 298 2.35 -15.83 2.22
C ILE A 298 3.88 -15.80 2.08
N GLY A 299 4.53 -16.93 1.81
CA GLY A 299 5.98 -17.06 1.87
C GLY A 299 6.75 -16.12 0.95
N LEU A 300 6.36 -16.01 -0.33
CA LEU A 300 7.01 -15.11 -1.29
C LEU A 300 6.70 -13.64 -0.99
N ALA A 301 5.49 -13.32 -0.54
CA ALA A 301 5.11 -11.97 -0.11
C ALA A 301 5.94 -11.53 1.10
N PHE A 302 6.10 -12.41 2.10
CA PHE A 302 6.96 -12.19 3.25
C PHE A 302 8.42 -11.95 2.82
N ALA A 303 8.97 -12.82 1.96
CA ALA A 303 10.34 -12.68 1.46
C ALA A 303 10.53 -11.32 0.75
N ARG A 304 9.61 -10.92 -0.12
CA ARG A 304 9.67 -9.63 -0.80
C ARG A 304 9.64 -8.46 0.17
N GLN A 305 8.77 -8.51 1.18
CA GLN A 305 8.67 -7.46 2.19
C GLN A 305 9.96 -7.32 3.01
N VAL A 306 10.54 -8.44 3.46
CA VAL A 306 11.81 -8.46 4.21
C VAL A 306 12.96 -7.88 3.38
N ILE A 307 13.11 -8.32 2.13
CA ILE A 307 14.18 -7.85 1.25
C ILE A 307 14.00 -6.35 0.92
N THR A 308 12.78 -5.91 0.64
CA THR A 308 12.48 -4.49 0.36
C THR A 308 12.76 -3.59 1.58
N ARG A 309 12.44 -4.05 2.78
CA ARG A 309 12.75 -3.31 4.03
C ARG A 309 14.23 -3.15 4.30
N GLN A 310 15.05 -4.03 3.75
CA GLN A 310 16.51 -3.97 3.80
C GLN A 310 17.12 -3.30 2.55
N GLN A 311 16.36 -2.47 1.84
CA GLN A 311 16.78 -1.74 0.65
C GLN A 311 17.25 -2.67 -0.49
N GLY A 312 16.65 -3.85 -0.56
CA GLY A 312 16.87 -4.83 -1.61
C GLY A 312 15.69 -4.94 -2.56
N SER A 313 15.81 -5.84 -3.52
CA SER A 313 14.73 -6.21 -4.44
C SER A 313 14.64 -7.72 -4.58
N LEU A 314 13.42 -8.24 -4.71
CA LEU A 314 13.12 -9.62 -5.05
C LEU A 314 12.29 -9.64 -6.32
N THR A 315 12.78 -10.33 -7.33
CA THR A 315 12.13 -10.49 -8.63
C THR A 315 12.08 -11.96 -9.03
N ALA A 316 11.17 -12.30 -9.94
CA ALA A 316 11.09 -13.63 -10.52
C ALA A 316 10.94 -13.55 -12.05
N ARG A 317 11.50 -14.54 -12.73
CA ARG A 317 11.37 -14.69 -14.18
C ARG A 317 11.37 -16.17 -14.55
N ASN A 318 10.79 -16.49 -15.69
CA ASN A 318 10.98 -17.81 -16.28
C ASN A 318 12.23 -17.82 -17.14
N THR A 319 13.05 -18.83 -16.99
CA THR A 319 14.19 -19.15 -17.85
C THR A 319 13.91 -20.43 -18.63
N PRO A 320 14.70 -20.77 -19.67
CA PRO A 320 14.54 -22.05 -20.38
C PRO A 320 14.62 -23.29 -19.45
N ASP A 321 15.39 -23.18 -18.36
CA ASP A 321 15.62 -24.26 -17.40
C ASP A 321 14.66 -24.23 -16.21
N GLY A 322 13.69 -23.31 -16.18
CA GLY A 322 12.68 -23.18 -15.14
C GLY A 322 12.58 -21.79 -14.49
N PRO A 323 11.74 -21.62 -13.47
CA PRO A 323 11.59 -20.36 -12.74
C PRO A 323 12.87 -19.98 -11.98
N GLU A 324 13.21 -18.68 -12.02
CA GLU A 324 14.36 -18.11 -11.32
C GLU A 324 13.91 -16.93 -10.45
N PHE A 325 14.25 -16.99 -9.18
CA PHE A 325 14.06 -15.92 -8.20
C PHE A 325 15.39 -15.20 -7.98
N THR A 326 15.38 -13.89 -8.05
CA THR A 326 16.58 -13.05 -7.89
C THR A 326 16.40 -12.13 -6.69
N VAL A 327 17.19 -12.35 -5.65
CA VAL A 327 17.35 -11.47 -4.50
C VAL A 327 18.54 -10.55 -4.75
N THR A 328 18.36 -9.25 -4.64
CA THR A 328 19.44 -8.26 -4.74
C THR A 328 19.41 -7.38 -3.52
N ILE A 329 20.53 -7.29 -2.80
CA ILE A 329 20.71 -6.35 -1.68
C ILE A 329 21.76 -5.33 -2.09
N TYR A 330 21.35 -4.05 -2.08
CA TYR A 330 22.23 -2.95 -2.49
C TYR A 330 23.17 -2.56 -1.35
N LYS A 331 24.42 -2.28 -1.72
CA LYS A 331 25.39 -1.73 -0.78
C LYS A 331 25.15 -0.22 -0.65
N HIS A 332 25.19 0.28 0.58
CA HIS A 332 25.22 1.72 0.76
C HIS A 332 26.51 2.27 0.17
N ILE A 333 26.38 3.00 -0.94
CA ILE A 333 27.46 3.86 -1.43
C ILE A 333 27.43 5.07 -0.51
N VAL A 334 28.46 5.19 0.33
CA VAL A 334 28.69 6.35 1.20
C VAL A 334 29.11 7.53 0.34
#